data_408b6a4f5acd0cd09d7a373b7c8349ca
#
_entry.id   408b6a4f5acd0cd09d7a373b7c8349ca
#
_cell.length_a   1.000
_cell.length_b   1.000
_cell.length_c   1.000
_cell.angle_alpha   90.00
_cell.angle_beta   90.00
_cell.angle_gamma   90.00
#
_symmetry.space_group_name_H-M   'P 1'
#
loop_
_entity.id
_entity.type
_entity.pdbx_description
1 polymer ?
#
loop_
_entity_poly.entity_id
_entity_poly.type
_entity_poly.pdbx_seq_one_letter_code
_entity_poly.pdbx_strand_id
1 'polypeptide(L)'
;MLSSSRVARTLALTAAPLAVLALAGPAAAATKNGITPLAPKAGTSVPAGKAATFRMKVADPGAGVFVHVCKNNRRNKEGMICKKATILQAKKRNGAFQAKQKFFDFPEFWLNQRGTYYWQAYRIECTSSSSDCKKEGPVVRFKVK
;
A
#
# COMPACT_ATOMS: atom_id res chain seq x y z
N MET A 1 62.38 18.24 -55.49
CA MET A 1 61.00 17.68 -55.62
C MET A 1 60.54 17.29 -54.30
N LEU A 2 59.70 18.14 -53.67
CA LEU A 2 59.20 17.97 -52.30
C LEU A 2 57.73 17.60 -52.38
N SER A 3 57.40 16.38 -51.95
CA SER A 3 56.03 15.86 -51.88
C SER A 3 55.47 16.06 -50.47
N SER A 4 54.49 16.95 -50.32
CA SER A 4 53.81 17.23 -49.08
C SER A 4 52.59 16.29 -48.95
N SER A 5 52.65 15.35 -48.02
CA SER A 5 51.52 14.50 -47.64
C SER A 5 50.69 15.25 -46.54
N ARG A 6 49.48 15.65 -46.87
CA ARG A 6 48.49 16.15 -45.91
C ARG A 6 47.77 15.00 -45.22
N VAL A 7 47.98 14.89 -43.93
CA VAL A 7 47.24 13.94 -43.07
C VAL A 7 45.94 14.61 -42.67
N ALA A 8 44.82 14.10 -43.15
CA ALA A 8 43.50 14.47 -42.74
C ALA A 8 43.17 13.81 -41.38
N ARG A 9 43.00 14.60 -40.34
CA ARG A 9 42.50 14.12 -39.03
C ARG A 9 41.00 14.14 -39.05
N THR A 10 40.38 12.94 -39.04
CA THR A 10 38.96 12.74 -38.92
C THR A 10 38.62 12.84 -37.42
N LEU A 11 37.90 13.88 -37.02
CA LEU A 11 37.31 14.02 -35.68
C LEU A 11 36.02 13.17 -35.62
N ALA A 12 36.09 12.05 -34.90
CA ALA A 12 34.91 11.24 -34.59
C ALA A 12 34.15 11.90 -33.41
N LEU A 13 33.00 12.49 -33.68
CA LEU A 13 32.06 12.93 -32.64
C LEU A 13 31.38 11.66 -32.10
N THR A 14 31.73 11.27 -30.88
CA THR A 14 30.99 10.27 -30.11
C THR A 14 29.77 10.96 -29.46
N ALA A 15 28.60 10.70 -30.02
CA ALA A 15 27.32 11.06 -29.40
C ALA A 15 27.06 10.14 -28.22
N ALA A 16 27.15 10.64 -26.99
CA ALA A 16 26.76 9.92 -25.81
C ALA A 16 25.22 9.84 -25.73
N PRO A 17 24.61 8.66 -25.50
CA PRO A 17 23.19 8.57 -25.29
C PRO A 17 22.83 9.18 -23.93
N LEU A 18 22.00 10.22 -23.93
CA LEU A 18 21.34 10.74 -22.74
C LEU A 18 20.37 9.69 -22.23
N ALA A 19 20.76 8.95 -21.17
CA ALA A 19 19.87 8.09 -20.44
C ALA A 19 18.82 8.94 -19.72
N VAL A 20 17.60 9.01 -20.26
CA VAL A 20 16.45 9.58 -19.59
C VAL A 20 16.08 8.66 -18.44
N LEU A 21 16.52 9.00 -17.23
CA LEU A 21 16.01 8.39 -16.00
C LEU A 21 14.54 8.80 -15.86
N ALA A 22 13.64 7.92 -16.28
CA ALA A 22 12.23 8.04 -15.97
C ALA A 22 12.08 7.94 -14.45
N LEU A 23 11.90 9.08 -13.79
CA LEU A 23 11.48 9.16 -12.39
C LEU A 23 10.08 8.52 -12.32
N ALA A 24 10.03 7.24 -11.96
CA ALA A 24 8.79 6.58 -11.62
C ALA A 24 8.19 7.32 -10.41
N GLY A 25 7.26 8.23 -10.67
CA GLY A 25 6.51 8.91 -9.63
C GLY A 25 5.82 7.87 -8.73
N PRO A 26 5.50 8.23 -7.48
CA PRO A 26 4.81 7.32 -6.58
C PRO A 26 3.51 6.88 -7.25
N ALA A 27 3.36 5.57 -7.49
CA ALA A 27 2.14 5.02 -8.06
C ALA A 27 0.94 5.50 -7.22
N ALA A 28 -0.01 6.14 -7.88
CA ALA A 28 -1.23 6.60 -7.24
C ALA A 28 -1.91 5.40 -6.56
N ALA A 29 -2.36 5.58 -5.31
CA ALA A 29 -3.01 4.51 -4.59
C ALA A 29 -4.29 4.11 -5.34
N ALA A 30 -4.42 2.81 -5.68
CA ALA A 30 -5.61 2.30 -6.36
C ALA A 30 -6.86 2.60 -5.52
N THR A 31 -7.94 3.02 -6.20
CA THR A 31 -9.25 3.23 -5.57
C THR A 31 -10.19 2.10 -5.99
N LYS A 32 -10.92 1.54 -5.03
CA LYS A 32 -11.94 0.52 -5.27
C LYS A 32 -13.13 0.76 -4.35
N ASN A 33 -14.34 0.71 -4.88
CA ASN A 33 -15.59 0.95 -4.13
C ASN A 33 -15.59 2.27 -3.33
N GLY A 34 -14.99 3.34 -3.89
CA GLY A 34 -14.86 4.64 -3.23
C GLY A 34 -13.87 4.70 -2.07
N ILE A 35 -13.04 3.65 -1.88
CA ILE A 35 -12.03 3.57 -0.84
C ILE A 35 -10.64 3.70 -1.46
N THR A 36 -9.87 4.71 -0.99
CA THR A 36 -8.49 4.94 -1.40
C THR A 36 -7.56 4.80 -0.19
N PRO A 37 -6.70 3.77 -0.13
CA PRO A 37 -5.73 3.61 0.95
C PRO A 37 -4.66 4.70 0.86
N LEU A 38 -4.29 5.29 2.01
CA LEU A 38 -3.29 6.36 2.12
C LEU A 38 -2.04 5.91 2.88
N ALA A 39 -2.21 5.13 3.95
CA ALA A 39 -1.12 4.62 4.79
C ALA A 39 -1.55 3.36 5.57
N PRO A 40 -0.64 2.41 5.83
CA PRO A 40 0.66 2.26 5.20
C PRO A 40 0.52 2.03 3.69
N LYS A 41 1.42 2.62 2.89
CA LYS A 41 1.44 2.40 1.44
C LYS A 41 2.00 1.02 1.10
N ALA A 42 1.69 0.52 -0.10
CA ALA A 42 2.26 -0.72 -0.59
C ALA A 42 3.79 -0.69 -0.56
N GLY A 43 4.40 -1.77 -0.05
CA GLY A 43 5.86 -1.89 0.04
C GLY A 43 6.53 -1.16 1.21
N THR A 44 5.79 -0.34 1.98
CA THR A 44 6.37 0.37 3.14
C THR A 44 6.59 -0.55 4.34
N SER A 45 7.38 -0.08 5.31
CA SER A 45 7.67 -0.81 6.54
C SER A 45 7.19 -0.02 7.76
N VAL A 46 6.68 -0.75 8.75
CA VAL A 46 6.33 -0.26 10.08
C VAL A 46 7.30 -0.90 11.08
N PRO A 47 7.92 -0.13 11.98
CA PRO A 47 8.79 -0.71 13.00
C PRO A 47 8.02 -1.64 13.95
N ALA A 48 8.60 -2.80 14.29
CA ALA A 48 8.06 -3.67 15.32
C ALA A 48 7.99 -2.91 16.67
N GLY A 49 7.01 -3.23 17.48
CA GLY A 49 6.76 -2.52 18.76
C GLY A 49 6.09 -1.14 18.60
N LYS A 50 5.93 -0.61 17.38
CA LYS A 50 5.25 0.65 17.13
C LYS A 50 3.82 0.43 16.62
N ALA A 51 2.99 1.45 16.79
CA ALA A 51 1.63 1.43 16.23
C ALA A 51 1.66 1.82 14.75
N ALA A 52 1.03 1.00 13.90
CA ALA A 52 0.67 1.40 12.55
C ALA A 52 -0.61 2.22 12.57
N THR A 53 -0.64 3.32 11.84
CA THR A 53 -1.86 4.09 11.58
C THR A 53 -2.34 3.80 10.17
N PHE A 54 -3.47 3.10 10.05
CA PHE A 54 -4.14 2.86 8.79
C PHE A 54 -4.99 4.08 8.44
N ARG A 55 -4.70 4.68 7.30
CA ARG A 55 -5.41 5.90 6.82
C ARG A 55 -5.99 5.63 5.44
N MET A 56 -7.21 6.09 5.22
CA MET A 56 -7.91 5.96 3.95
C MET A 56 -8.85 7.12 3.71
N LYS A 57 -9.05 7.49 2.45
CA LYS A 57 -10.20 8.29 2.01
C LYS A 57 -11.35 7.35 1.71
N VAL A 58 -12.54 7.72 2.09
CA VAL A 58 -13.77 6.98 1.81
C VAL A 58 -14.78 7.99 1.30
N ALA A 59 -15.27 7.80 0.08
CA ALA A 59 -16.17 8.74 -0.58
C ALA A 59 -17.53 8.80 0.15
N ASP A 60 -18.05 7.63 0.50
CA ASP A 60 -19.27 7.46 1.28
C ASP A 60 -19.00 6.41 2.38
N PRO A 61 -18.99 6.79 3.66
CA PRO A 61 -18.67 5.86 4.75
C PRO A 61 -19.81 4.88 5.09
N GLY A 62 -21.05 5.14 4.64
CA GLY A 62 -22.21 4.34 5.01
C GLY A 62 -22.40 4.27 6.52
N ALA A 63 -22.78 3.09 7.03
CA ALA A 63 -22.98 2.83 8.47
C ALA A 63 -21.64 2.70 9.25
N GLY A 64 -20.50 2.58 8.57
CA GLY A 64 -19.20 2.53 9.22
C GLY A 64 -18.05 2.08 8.30
N VAL A 65 -16.84 2.46 8.72
CA VAL A 65 -15.60 2.11 8.04
C VAL A 65 -14.73 1.27 8.97
N PHE A 66 -14.22 0.16 8.44
CA PHE A 66 -13.42 -0.80 9.17
C PHE A 66 -12.16 -1.16 8.41
N VAL A 67 -11.17 -1.68 9.13
CA VAL A 67 -9.91 -2.16 8.58
C VAL A 67 -9.67 -3.59 9.02
N HIS A 68 -9.45 -4.49 8.06
CA HIS A 68 -8.89 -5.80 8.32
C HIS A 68 -7.36 -5.74 8.19
N VAL A 69 -6.67 -6.34 9.16
CA VAL A 69 -5.22 -6.52 9.12
C VAL A 69 -4.92 -7.98 9.32
N CYS A 70 -4.13 -8.58 8.44
CA CYS A 70 -3.75 -9.98 8.54
C CYS A 70 -2.32 -10.26 8.04
N LYS A 71 -1.77 -11.39 8.47
CA LYS A 71 -0.40 -11.79 8.11
C LYS A 71 -0.29 -12.44 6.73
N ASN A 72 -1.38 -12.96 6.21
CA ASN A 72 -1.42 -13.54 4.88
C ASN A 72 -2.64 -13.05 4.10
N ASN A 73 -2.57 -13.13 2.80
CA ASN A 73 -3.60 -12.64 1.88
C ASN A 73 -4.60 -13.76 1.48
N ARG A 74 -4.80 -14.77 2.30
CA ARG A 74 -5.79 -15.81 2.03
C ARG A 74 -7.17 -15.34 2.47
N ARG A 75 -8.13 -15.39 1.57
CA ARG A 75 -9.54 -15.13 1.89
C ARG A 75 -10.14 -16.30 2.64
N ASN A 76 -11.02 -16.00 3.58
CA ASN A 76 -11.90 -16.99 4.18
C ASN A 76 -13.20 -17.13 3.38
N LYS A 77 -14.10 -18.00 3.84
CA LYS A 77 -15.41 -18.25 3.19
C LYS A 77 -16.34 -17.02 3.19
N GLU A 78 -16.11 -16.09 4.11
CA GLU A 78 -16.93 -14.86 4.26
C GLU A 78 -16.38 -13.68 3.42
N GLY A 79 -15.36 -13.91 2.60
CA GLY A 79 -14.80 -12.86 1.75
C GLY A 79 -13.77 -11.94 2.43
N MET A 80 -13.37 -12.19 3.66
CA MET A 80 -12.29 -11.47 4.34
C MET A 80 -10.95 -11.76 3.68
N ILE A 81 -9.96 -10.86 3.85
CA ILE A 81 -8.64 -11.03 3.24
C ILE A 81 -7.83 -12.20 3.81
N CYS A 82 -8.17 -12.68 4.98
CA CYS A 82 -7.60 -13.90 5.56
C CYS A 82 -8.48 -14.48 6.67
N LYS A 83 -8.26 -15.75 7.02
CA LYS A 83 -9.01 -16.43 8.10
C LYS A 83 -8.79 -15.82 9.48
N LYS A 84 -7.57 -15.33 9.75
CA LYS A 84 -7.20 -14.67 11.01
C LYS A 84 -6.93 -13.22 10.71
N ALA A 85 -7.86 -12.35 11.02
CA ALA A 85 -7.75 -10.92 10.83
C ALA A 85 -8.07 -10.19 12.14
N THR A 86 -7.37 -9.11 12.39
CA THR A 86 -7.82 -8.10 13.32
C THR A 86 -8.75 -7.16 12.57
N ILE A 87 -9.88 -6.84 13.19
CA ILE A 87 -10.85 -5.88 12.67
C ILE A 87 -10.78 -4.64 13.55
N LEU A 88 -10.56 -3.50 12.93
CA LEU A 88 -10.45 -2.22 13.59
C LEU A 88 -11.54 -1.29 13.05
N GLN A 89 -12.27 -0.64 13.93
CA GLN A 89 -13.16 0.45 13.52
C GLN A 89 -12.34 1.70 13.22
N ALA A 90 -12.53 2.29 12.06
CA ALA A 90 -11.88 3.53 11.68
C ALA A 90 -12.75 4.75 12.04
N LYS A 91 -12.12 5.79 12.58
CA LYS A 91 -12.77 7.05 12.93
C LYS A 91 -12.29 8.16 12.00
N LYS A 92 -13.18 9.06 11.60
CA LYS A 92 -12.83 10.22 10.76
C LYS A 92 -11.99 11.21 11.55
N ARG A 93 -10.81 11.56 11.03
CA ARG A 93 -9.89 12.56 11.59
C ARG A 93 -9.18 13.28 10.46
N ASN A 94 -9.16 14.61 10.49
CA ASN A 94 -8.43 15.44 9.50
C ASN A 94 -8.73 15.04 8.04
N GLY A 95 -10.01 14.91 7.69
CA GLY A 95 -10.45 14.59 6.32
C GLY A 95 -10.23 13.14 5.85
N ALA A 96 -9.70 12.26 6.70
CA ALA A 96 -9.49 10.85 6.38
C ALA A 96 -10.00 9.95 7.51
N PHE A 97 -10.37 8.70 7.18
CA PHE A 97 -10.62 7.67 8.18
C PHE A 97 -9.29 7.08 8.67
N GLN A 98 -9.20 6.83 9.98
CA GLN A 98 -7.99 6.32 10.63
C GLN A 98 -8.34 5.24 11.65
N ALA A 99 -7.54 4.17 11.64
CA ALA A 99 -7.50 3.15 12.67
C ALA A 99 -6.05 2.92 13.09
N LYS A 100 -5.81 2.54 14.35
CA LYS A 100 -4.46 2.28 14.87
C LYS A 100 -4.38 0.86 15.39
N GLN A 101 -3.30 0.15 15.04
CA GLN A 101 -2.95 -1.15 15.60
C GLN A 101 -1.50 -1.13 16.05
N LYS A 102 -1.28 -1.43 17.32
CA LYS A 102 0.07 -1.65 17.85
C LYS A 102 0.51 -3.07 17.53
N PHE A 103 1.68 -3.21 16.94
CA PHE A 103 2.33 -4.49 16.73
C PHE A 103 3.24 -4.74 17.93
N PHE A 104 2.83 -5.65 18.81
CA PHE A 104 3.61 -6.00 19.99
C PHE A 104 4.68 -7.05 19.62
N ASP A 105 5.77 -7.08 20.35
CA ASP A 105 6.87 -8.04 20.14
C ASP A 105 6.69 -9.31 21.01
N PHE A 106 5.44 -9.76 21.24
CA PHE A 106 5.13 -10.96 21.99
C PHE A 106 4.82 -12.14 21.05
N PRO A 107 5.52 -13.27 21.16
CA PRO A 107 5.38 -14.39 20.20
C PRO A 107 4.01 -15.07 20.19
N GLU A 108 3.18 -14.88 21.20
CA GLU A 108 1.89 -15.56 21.34
C GLU A 108 0.77 -14.96 20.49
N PHE A 109 0.90 -13.71 20.07
CA PHE A 109 -0.07 -13.07 19.20
C PHE A 109 0.44 -12.99 17.75
N TRP A 110 -0.32 -13.50 16.80
CA TRP A 110 0.04 -13.53 15.38
C TRP A 110 0.30 -12.13 14.76
N LEU A 111 -0.24 -11.04 15.35
CA LEU A 111 0.04 -9.64 14.97
C LEU A 111 1.40 -9.14 15.44
N ASN A 112 2.13 -9.92 16.23
CA ASN A 112 3.34 -9.46 16.92
C ASN A 112 4.63 -9.89 16.23
N GLN A 113 4.53 -10.64 15.16
CA GLN A 113 5.69 -11.17 14.47
C GLN A 113 6.11 -10.24 13.35
N ARG A 114 7.41 -10.02 13.20
CA ARG A 114 7.99 -9.40 12.02
C ARG A 114 7.57 -10.17 10.77
N GLY A 115 7.43 -9.48 9.66
CA GLY A 115 7.05 -10.13 8.42
C GLY A 115 6.16 -9.29 7.52
N THR A 116 5.57 -9.96 6.55
CA THR A 116 4.66 -9.34 5.58
C THR A 116 3.24 -9.40 6.09
N TYR A 117 2.60 -8.25 6.07
CA TYR A 117 1.20 -8.08 6.44
C TYR A 117 0.42 -7.49 5.28
N TYR A 118 -0.88 -7.65 5.36
CA TYR A 118 -1.84 -7.10 4.42
C TYR A 118 -2.93 -6.38 5.20
N TRP A 119 -3.40 -5.27 4.67
CA TRP A 119 -4.57 -4.59 5.20
C TRP A 119 -5.53 -4.23 4.09
N GLN A 120 -6.79 -4.16 4.44
CA GLN A 120 -7.88 -3.81 3.54
C GLN A 120 -8.93 -3.04 4.32
N ALA A 121 -9.29 -1.87 3.85
CA ALA A 121 -10.44 -1.15 4.38
C ALA A 121 -11.72 -1.66 3.73
N TYR A 122 -12.81 -1.64 4.47
CA TYR A 122 -14.15 -1.86 3.95
C TYR A 122 -15.14 -0.93 4.63
N ARG A 123 -16.24 -0.67 3.96
CA ARG A 123 -17.37 0.10 4.48
C ARG A 123 -18.62 -0.75 4.50
N ILE A 124 -19.55 -0.40 5.37
CA ILE A 124 -20.84 -1.05 5.46
C ILE A 124 -21.90 -0.07 4.93
N GLU A 125 -22.57 -0.43 3.86
CA GLU A 125 -23.55 0.45 3.20
C GLU A 125 -24.92 0.43 3.87
N CYS A 126 -25.27 -0.64 4.58
CA CYS A 126 -26.58 -0.80 5.22
C CYS A 126 -26.44 -1.16 6.69
N THR A 127 -27.51 -0.96 7.43
CA THR A 127 -27.59 -1.30 8.88
C THR A 127 -27.81 -2.79 9.12
N SER A 128 -28.13 -3.59 8.08
CA SER A 128 -28.28 -5.04 8.18
C SER A 128 -26.94 -5.74 8.02
N SER A 129 -26.76 -6.86 8.70
CA SER A 129 -25.52 -7.66 8.70
C SER A 129 -25.34 -8.55 7.45
N SER A 130 -26.06 -8.31 6.35
CA SER A 130 -25.92 -9.09 5.14
C SER A 130 -24.55 -8.86 4.47
N SER A 131 -23.99 -9.91 3.85
CA SER A 131 -22.70 -9.84 3.14
C SER A 131 -22.70 -8.82 1.99
N ASP A 132 -23.86 -8.57 1.39
CA ASP A 132 -24.04 -7.66 0.26
C ASP A 132 -23.87 -6.20 0.64
N CYS A 133 -23.98 -5.90 1.94
CA CYS A 133 -23.78 -4.56 2.49
C CYS A 133 -22.32 -4.16 2.64
N LYS A 134 -21.38 -5.08 2.45
CA LYS A 134 -19.96 -4.82 2.62
C LYS A 134 -19.29 -4.48 1.30
N LYS A 135 -18.67 -3.31 1.21
CA LYS A 135 -17.86 -2.87 0.05
C LYS A 135 -16.40 -2.81 0.45
N GLU A 136 -15.59 -3.64 -0.17
CA GLU A 136 -14.16 -3.77 0.12
C GLU A 136 -13.32 -2.86 -0.77
N GLY A 137 -12.36 -2.17 -0.17
CA GLY A 137 -11.31 -1.41 -0.86
C GLY A 137 -10.18 -2.30 -1.40
N PRO A 138 -9.12 -1.69 -1.92
CA PRO A 138 -7.93 -2.42 -2.35
C PRO A 138 -7.21 -3.09 -1.19
N VAL A 139 -6.56 -4.22 -1.47
CA VAL A 139 -5.64 -4.88 -0.53
C VAL A 139 -4.27 -4.22 -0.63
N VAL A 140 -3.69 -3.85 0.49
CA VAL A 140 -2.38 -3.21 0.58
C VAL A 140 -1.41 -4.10 1.35
N ARG A 141 -0.25 -4.38 0.76
CA ARG A 141 0.83 -5.15 1.38
C ARG A 141 1.84 -4.22 2.04
N PHE A 142 2.23 -4.49 3.29
CA PHE A 142 3.29 -3.78 4.01
C PHE A 142 4.13 -4.76 4.84
N LYS A 143 5.23 -4.28 5.43
CA LYS A 143 6.12 -5.10 6.26
C LYS A 143 6.16 -4.56 7.69
N VAL A 144 6.30 -5.46 8.64
CA VAL A 144 6.70 -5.15 10.02
C VAL A 144 8.15 -5.63 10.20
N LYS A 145 9.04 -4.74 10.62
CA LYS A 145 10.49 -4.98 10.75
C LYS A 145 10.98 -4.74 12.15
#